data_8729ad0d7e905a381004e227b2d30786
#
_entry.id   8729ad0d7e905a381004e227b2d30786
#
_cell.length_a   1.000
_cell.length_b   1.000
_cell.length_c   1.000
_cell.angle_alpha   90.00
_cell.angle_beta   90.00
_cell.angle_gamma   90.00
#
_symmetry.space_group_name_H-M   'P 1'
#
loop_
_entity.id
_entity.type
_entity.pdbx_description
1 polymer ?
#
loop_
_entity_poly.entity_id
_entity_poly.type
_entity_poly.pdbx_seq_one_letter_code
_entity_poly.pdbx_strand_id
1 'polypeptide(L)'
;MKNYVKRIRESYRKELNVIEVNDLPLILLTEVINQSILRGATKIKVSFDGAILMVHDNAAPLEDDDIMWRVTCRHEGMMSPERRRMFRILDRQWSSPPYAAVNALCKKFKLIVSKGNRLHSIICNDGIVTSDNIGEVGIGDGNMVIMEPMIEASGTDTTMIGEMMELIQERFPQVTITFRTRV
;
A
#
# COMPACT_ATOMS: atom_id res chain seq x y z
N MET A 1 -17.85 2.90 4.42
CA MET A 1 -16.72 2.89 3.47
C MET A 1 -16.79 4.02 2.45
N LYS A 2 -17.89 4.18 1.65
CA LYS A 2 -17.99 5.30 0.68
C LYS A 2 -17.71 6.67 1.29
N ASN A 3 -18.20 6.97 2.48
CA ASN A 3 -17.94 8.24 3.17
C ASN A 3 -16.48 8.41 3.61
N TYR A 4 -15.79 7.31 3.98
CA TYR A 4 -14.37 7.35 4.32
C TYR A 4 -13.51 7.64 3.09
N VAL A 5 -13.71 6.88 2.00
CA VAL A 5 -13.02 7.10 0.72
C VAL A 5 -13.22 8.53 0.24
N LYS A 6 -14.46 9.05 0.31
CA LYS A 6 -14.78 10.43 -0.05
C LYS A 6 -13.98 11.42 0.80
N ARG A 7 -13.97 11.26 2.13
CA ARG A 7 -13.21 12.14 3.05
C ARG A 7 -11.71 12.13 2.78
N ILE A 8 -11.11 10.95 2.57
CA ILE A 8 -9.68 10.84 2.22
C ILE A 8 -9.41 11.57 0.91
N ARG A 9 -10.22 11.34 -0.14
CA ARG A 9 -10.05 12.03 -1.42
C ARG A 9 -10.24 13.54 -1.32
N GLU A 10 -11.17 14.02 -0.50
CA GLU A 10 -11.40 15.45 -0.28
C GLU A 10 -10.24 16.09 0.51
N SER A 11 -9.74 15.42 1.56
CA SER A 11 -8.57 15.87 2.31
C SER A 11 -7.35 15.98 1.39
N TYR A 12 -7.12 14.92 0.63
CA TYR A 12 -5.99 14.87 -0.30
C TYR A 12 -6.09 15.91 -1.41
N ARG A 13 -7.28 16.17 -1.95
CA ARG A 13 -7.47 17.26 -2.94
C ARG A 13 -7.15 18.63 -2.38
N LYS A 14 -7.43 18.86 -1.10
CA LYS A 14 -7.05 20.12 -0.43
C LYS A 14 -5.54 20.26 -0.26
N GLU A 15 -4.87 19.14 0.04
CA GLU A 15 -3.42 19.08 0.15
C GLU A 15 -2.73 19.10 -1.22
N LEU A 16 -3.31 18.42 -2.24
CA LEU A 16 -2.82 18.42 -3.62
C LEU A 16 -2.94 19.78 -4.33
N ASN A 17 -3.77 20.71 -3.86
CA ASN A 17 -3.69 22.09 -4.33
C ASN A 17 -2.37 22.79 -3.93
N VAL A 18 -1.57 22.15 -3.07
CA VAL A 18 -0.25 22.58 -2.60
C VAL A 18 0.87 21.70 -3.17
N ILE A 19 0.55 20.46 -3.57
CA ILE A 19 1.48 19.45 -4.09
C ILE A 19 1.11 19.22 -5.56
N GLU A 20 2.08 19.16 -6.45
CA GLU A 20 1.83 18.91 -7.87
C GLU A 20 1.17 17.53 -8.05
N VAL A 21 0.20 17.47 -8.97
CA VAL A 21 -0.59 16.25 -9.28
C VAL A 21 0.29 15.04 -9.63
N ASN A 22 1.50 15.31 -10.12
CA ASN A 22 2.50 14.30 -10.51
C ASN A 22 3.12 13.54 -9.32
N ASP A 23 2.94 14.02 -8.08
CA ASP A 23 3.57 13.42 -6.89
C ASP A 23 2.76 12.25 -6.31
N LEU A 24 1.51 12.05 -6.74
CA LEU A 24 0.68 10.99 -6.18
C LEU A 24 1.31 9.60 -6.28
N PRO A 25 1.91 9.18 -7.42
CA PRO A 25 2.62 7.90 -7.51
C PRO A 25 3.75 7.77 -6.50
N LEU A 26 4.54 8.83 -6.29
CA LEU A 26 5.65 8.86 -5.33
C LEU A 26 5.15 8.69 -3.88
N ILE A 27 4.05 9.36 -3.54
CA ILE A 27 3.44 9.28 -2.21
C ILE A 27 2.91 7.86 -1.95
N LEU A 28 2.20 7.27 -2.93
CA LEU A 28 1.69 5.90 -2.82
C LEU A 28 2.82 4.89 -2.65
N LEU A 29 3.89 5.02 -3.44
CA LEU A 29 5.08 4.17 -3.33
C LEU A 29 5.75 4.31 -1.98
N THR A 30 5.99 5.56 -1.52
CA THR A 30 6.64 5.84 -0.24
C THR A 30 5.87 5.19 0.90
N GLU A 31 4.53 5.32 0.92
CA GLU A 31 3.70 4.74 1.97
C GLU A 31 3.81 3.20 1.98
N VAL A 32 3.68 2.56 0.81
CA VAL A 32 3.75 1.10 0.72
C VAL A 32 5.14 0.58 1.09
N ILE A 33 6.21 1.24 0.62
CA ILE A 33 7.60 0.85 0.95
C ILE A 33 7.85 1.01 2.45
N ASN A 34 7.41 2.11 3.07
CA ASN A 34 7.52 2.30 4.51
C ASN A 34 6.83 1.19 5.29
N GLN A 35 5.62 0.76 4.85
CA GLN A 35 4.93 -0.36 5.46
C GLN A 35 5.70 -1.68 5.32
N SER A 36 6.35 -1.91 4.20
CA SER A 36 7.21 -3.08 3.98
C SER A 36 8.41 -3.07 4.93
N ILE A 37 9.10 -1.93 5.04
CA ILE A 37 10.27 -1.75 5.93
C ILE A 37 9.87 -1.94 7.41
N LEU A 38 8.78 -1.34 7.84
CA LEU A 38 8.27 -1.45 9.21
C LEU A 38 7.90 -2.89 9.59
N ARG A 39 7.55 -3.73 8.61
CA ARG A 39 7.29 -5.16 8.81
C ARG A 39 8.52 -6.04 8.67
N GLY A 40 9.71 -5.45 8.55
CA GLY A 40 10.97 -6.16 8.50
C GLY A 40 11.36 -6.66 7.11
N ALA A 41 10.89 -6.02 6.03
CA ALA A 41 11.37 -6.33 4.70
C ALA A 41 12.89 -6.08 4.59
N THR A 42 13.59 -7.03 4.00
CA THR A 42 15.01 -6.89 3.62
C THR A 42 15.19 -6.80 2.11
N LYS A 43 14.14 -7.14 1.34
CA LYS A 43 14.13 -7.06 -0.12
C LYS A 43 12.80 -6.48 -0.58
N ILE A 44 12.87 -5.42 -1.37
CA ILE A 44 11.70 -4.77 -1.96
C ILE A 44 11.94 -4.61 -3.47
N LYS A 45 10.99 -5.08 -4.26
CA LYS A 45 11.01 -4.91 -5.71
C LYS A 45 9.89 -3.95 -6.09
N VAL A 46 10.24 -2.86 -6.76
CA VAL A 46 9.31 -1.87 -7.26
C VAL A 46 9.29 -1.96 -8.78
N SER A 47 8.12 -1.92 -9.38
CA SER A 47 7.98 -1.76 -10.84
C SER A 47 6.89 -0.77 -11.19
N PHE A 48 7.09 -0.08 -12.32
CA PHE A 48 6.16 0.90 -12.88
C PHE A 48 6.11 0.72 -14.41
N ASP A 49 4.90 0.71 -14.98
CA ASP A 49 4.66 0.57 -16.43
C ASP A 49 4.01 1.81 -17.07
N GLY A 50 4.09 2.95 -16.39
CA GLY A 50 3.44 4.20 -16.83
C GLY A 50 2.03 4.40 -16.27
N ALA A 51 1.38 3.35 -15.81
CA ALA A 51 0.03 3.42 -15.23
C ALA A 51 -0.09 2.67 -13.89
N ILE A 52 0.58 1.53 -13.78
CA ILE A 52 0.48 0.62 -12.64
C ILE A 52 1.79 0.61 -11.87
N LEU A 53 1.67 0.85 -10.57
CA LEU A 53 2.74 0.71 -9.59
C LEU A 53 2.63 -0.66 -8.93
N MET A 54 3.74 -1.36 -8.79
CA MET A 54 3.79 -2.62 -8.08
C MET A 54 4.93 -2.61 -7.08
N VAL A 55 4.64 -3.01 -5.85
CA VAL A 55 5.62 -3.22 -4.78
C VAL A 55 5.50 -4.66 -4.30
N HIS A 56 6.58 -5.41 -4.38
CA HIS A 56 6.67 -6.77 -3.87
C HIS A 56 7.78 -6.83 -2.81
N ASP A 57 7.46 -7.29 -1.63
CA ASP A 57 8.38 -7.39 -0.50
C ASP A 57 8.45 -8.81 0.08
N ASN A 58 9.52 -9.07 0.83
CA ASN A 58 9.70 -10.28 1.62
C ASN A 58 9.47 -10.04 3.13
N ALA A 59 8.70 -9.00 3.49
CA ALA A 59 8.30 -8.77 4.87
C ALA A 59 7.45 -9.93 5.39
N ALA A 60 7.34 -10.02 6.72
CA ALA A 60 6.43 -10.96 7.34
C ALA A 60 5.01 -10.83 6.72
N PRO A 61 4.40 -11.96 6.29
CA PRO A 61 3.07 -11.95 5.74
C PRO A 61 2.06 -11.35 6.72
N LEU A 62 1.08 -10.62 6.20
CA LEU A 62 -0.02 -10.12 7.02
C LEU A 62 -0.90 -11.29 7.47
N GLU A 63 -1.38 -11.25 8.70
CA GLU A 63 -2.36 -12.23 9.18
C GLU A 63 -3.74 -11.93 8.54
N ASP A 64 -4.49 -12.97 8.23
CA ASP A 64 -5.78 -12.86 7.53
C ASP A 64 -6.76 -11.90 8.20
N ASP A 65 -6.83 -11.93 9.53
CA ASP A 65 -7.72 -11.06 10.31
C ASP A 65 -7.36 -9.57 10.18
N ASP A 66 -6.09 -9.27 9.89
CA ASP A 66 -5.59 -7.89 9.75
C ASP A 66 -5.73 -7.36 8.33
N ILE A 67 -5.75 -8.23 7.32
CA ILE A 67 -5.70 -7.82 5.90
C ILE A 67 -6.89 -6.92 5.56
N MET A 68 -8.11 -7.36 5.86
CA MET A 68 -9.32 -6.63 5.56
C MET A 68 -9.35 -5.26 6.27
N TRP A 69 -8.95 -5.22 7.53
CA TRP A 69 -8.89 -3.97 8.28
C TRP A 69 -7.87 -3.00 7.69
N ARG A 70 -6.68 -3.46 7.37
CA ARG A 70 -5.61 -2.61 6.80
C ARG A 70 -6.00 -1.99 5.46
N VAL A 71 -6.85 -2.66 4.69
CA VAL A 71 -7.29 -2.20 3.37
C VAL A 71 -8.54 -1.31 3.43
N THR A 72 -9.42 -1.50 4.43
CA THR A 72 -10.77 -0.93 4.37
C THR A 72 -11.17 -0.01 5.51
N CYS A 73 -10.44 0.07 6.59
CA CYS A 73 -10.86 0.72 7.85
C CYS A 73 -12.18 0.20 8.44
N ARG A 74 -12.60 -1.01 8.12
CA ARG A 74 -13.98 -1.48 8.38
C ARG A 74 -14.26 -1.92 9.83
N HIS A 75 -13.30 -1.85 10.76
CA HIS A 75 -13.39 -2.62 12.00
C HIS A 75 -13.39 -1.87 13.34
N GLU A 76 -13.83 -0.63 13.41
CA GLU A 76 -14.10 -0.06 14.74
C GLU A 76 -15.15 -0.84 15.55
N GLY A 77 -16.07 -1.55 14.87
CA GLY A 77 -17.14 -2.34 15.49
C GLY A 77 -16.80 -3.79 15.83
N MET A 78 -15.77 -4.39 15.22
CA MET A 78 -15.44 -5.83 15.35
C MET A 78 -14.17 -6.13 16.15
N MET A 79 -13.41 -5.11 16.54
CA MET A 79 -12.20 -5.31 17.34
C MET A 79 -12.53 -5.54 18.81
N SER A 80 -11.78 -6.46 19.44
CA SER A 80 -11.81 -6.57 20.90
C SER A 80 -11.40 -5.24 21.56
N PRO A 81 -11.86 -4.93 22.78
CA PRO A 81 -11.46 -3.72 23.51
C PRO A 81 -9.94 -3.58 23.64
N GLU A 82 -9.20 -4.68 23.80
CA GLU A 82 -7.74 -4.72 23.90
C GLU A 82 -7.08 -4.36 22.58
N ARG A 83 -7.54 -4.94 21.45
CA ARG A 83 -7.08 -4.58 20.12
C ARG A 83 -7.36 -3.11 19.81
N ARG A 84 -8.54 -2.58 20.12
CA ARG A 84 -8.86 -1.14 19.98
C ARG A 84 -7.91 -0.26 20.79
N ARG A 85 -7.55 -0.68 21.99
CA ARG A 85 -6.62 0.04 22.87
C ARG A 85 -5.20 0.06 22.30
N MET A 86 -4.74 -1.09 21.79
CA MET A 86 -3.43 -1.22 21.15
C MET A 86 -3.35 -0.38 19.87
N PHE A 87 -4.40 -0.39 19.04
CA PHE A 87 -4.47 0.43 17.83
C PHE A 87 -4.56 1.93 18.13
N ARG A 88 -5.26 2.37 19.18
CA ARG A 88 -5.24 3.79 19.60
C ARG A 88 -3.86 4.26 20.08
N ILE A 89 -3.04 3.37 20.62
CA ILE A 89 -1.66 3.69 21.01
C ILE A 89 -0.77 3.82 19.76
N LEU A 90 -0.96 2.93 18.78
CA LEU A 90 -0.29 2.98 17.48
C LEU A 90 -0.84 4.13 16.62
N ASP A 91 -2.13 4.44 16.71
CA ASP A 91 -2.86 5.45 15.94
C ASP A 91 -2.49 6.92 16.32
N ARG A 92 -1.81 7.14 17.45
CA ARG A 92 -1.19 8.45 17.73
C ARG A 92 -0.02 8.76 16.79
N GLN A 93 0.51 7.75 16.09
CA GLN A 93 1.54 7.90 15.05
C GLN A 93 0.98 7.78 13.61
N TRP A 94 -0.24 7.24 13.43
CA TRP A 94 -0.82 6.91 12.13
C TRP A 94 -2.30 7.27 12.12
N SER A 95 -2.65 8.29 11.36
CA SER A 95 -4.04 8.78 11.23
C SER A 95 -4.96 7.87 10.42
N SER A 96 -4.45 6.79 9.83
CA SER A 96 -5.20 5.84 8.99
C SER A 96 -4.59 4.44 9.00
N PRO A 97 -5.37 3.36 8.79
CA PRO A 97 -4.83 2.03 8.52
C PRO A 97 -3.90 2.07 7.31
N PRO A 98 -2.78 1.33 7.34
CA PRO A 98 -1.66 1.50 6.43
C PRO A 98 -2.01 1.50 4.94
N TYR A 99 -2.92 0.64 4.50
CA TYR A 99 -3.29 0.56 3.07
C TYR A 99 -4.65 1.19 2.75
N ALA A 100 -5.41 1.64 3.73
CA ALA A 100 -6.74 2.19 3.48
C ALA A 100 -6.68 3.56 2.79
N ALA A 101 -5.69 4.39 3.14
CA ALA A 101 -5.44 5.66 2.45
C ALA A 101 -4.95 5.41 1.03
N VAL A 102 -3.98 4.50 0.85
CA VAL A 102 -3.47 4.09 -0.47
C VAL A 102 -4.62 3.57 -1.34
N ASN A 103 -5.43 2.63 -0.83
CA ASN A 103 -6.60 2.11 -1.52
C ASN A 103 -7.59 3.21 -1.92
N ALA A 104 -7.87 4.16 -1.01
CA ALA A 104 -8.79 5.26 -1.28
C ALA A 104 -8.32 6.18 -2.43
N LEU A 105 -7.01 6.26 -2.68
CA LEU A 105 -6.38 7.09 -3.71
C LEU A 105 -6.11 6.34 -5.02
N CYS A 106 -6.52 5.08 -5.12
CA CYS A 106 -6.39 4.27 -6.32
C CYS A 106 -7.73 4.08 -7.05
N LYS A 107 -7.71 3.98 -8.38
CA LYS A 107 -8.78 3.44 -9.21
C LYS A 107 -8.90 1.95 -8.94
N LYS A 108 -7.73 1.25 -8.96
CA LYS A 108 -7.63 -0.16 -8.58
C LYS A 108 -6.51 -0.34 -7.57
N PHE A 109 -6.79 -1.14 -6.56
CA PHE A 109 -5.83 -1.55 -5.56
C PHE A 109 -5.94 -3.06 -5.37
N LYS A 110 -4.81 -3.75 -5.37
CA LYS A 110 -4.75 -5.18 -5.09
C LYS A 110 -3.66 -5.45 -4.07
N LEU A 111 -4.02 -6.13 -2.99
CA LEU A 111 -3.08 -6.67 -2.02
C LEU A 111 -3.07 -8.20 -2.16
N ILE A 112 -1.90 -8.78 -2.29
CA ILE A 112 -1.67 -10.22 -2.29
C ILE A 112 -0.72 -10.50 -1.13
N VAL A 113 -1.13 -11.41 -0.27
CA VAL A 113 -0.32 -11.91 0.84
C VAL A 113 -0.08 -13.40 0.61
N SER A 114 1.18 -13.80 0.64
CA SER A 114 1.58 -15.20 0.49
C SER A 114 2.27 -15.69 1.76
N LYS A 115 1.82 -16.83 2.29
CA LYS A 115 2.35 -17.48 3.48
C LYS A 115 2.38 -19.00 3.25
N GLY A 116 3.58 -19.54 3.06
CA GLY A 116 3.74 -20.93 2.65
C GLY A 116 3.06 -21.20 1.30
N ASN A 117 2.14 -22.15 1.28
CA ASN A 117 1.35 -22.47 0.08
C ASN A 117 0.03 -21.69 0.00
N ARG A 118 -0.26 -20.83 0.96
CA ARG A 118 -1.50 -20.06 1.01
C ARG A 118 -1.31 -18.69 0.39
N LEU A 119 -2.28 -18.28 -0.40
CA LEU A 119 -2.34 -16.96 -1.00
C LEU A 119 -3.68 -16.33 -0.65
N HIS A 120 -3.63 -15.12 -0.07
CA HIS A 120 -4.81 -14.31 0.19
C HIS A 120 -4.73 -13.06 -0.69
N SER A 121 -5.75 -12.80 -1.51
CA SER A 121 -5.80 -11.64 -2.39
C SER A 121 -7.08 -10.83 -2.20
N ILE A 122 -6.91 -9.53 -1.97
CA ILE A 122 -8.01 -8.55 -1.93
C ILE A 122 -7.88 -7.62 -3.12
N ILE A 123 -8.98 -7.41 -3.83
CA ILE A 123 -9.09 -6.48 -4.94
C ILE A 123 -10.10 -5.40 -4.57
N CYS A 124 -9.70 -4.15 -4.77
CA CYS A 124 -10.55 -2.99 -4.56
C CYS A 124 -10.65 -2.17 -5.85
N ASN A 125 -11.84 -1.69 -6.15
CA ASN A 125 -12.08 -0.69 -7.17
C ASN A 125 -12.63 0.57 -6.49
N ASP A 126 -12.04 1.72 -6.80
CA ASP A 126 -12.41 3.01 -6.21
C ASP A 126 -12.49 3.00 -4.66
N GLY A 127 -11.54 2.32 -4.03
CA GLY A 127 -11.48 2.19 -2.58
C GLY A 127 -12.46 1.19 -1.97
N ILE A 128 -13.23 0.45 -2.79
CA ILE A 128 -14.24 -0.50 -2.34
C ILE A 128 -13.81 -1.92 -2.68
N VAL A 129 -13.82 -2.82 -1.69
CA VAL A 129 -13.51 -4.24 -1.91
C VAL A 129 -14.52 -4.84 -2.88
N THR A 130 -14.03 -5.40 -3.97
CA THR A 130 -14.80 -6.09 -5.00
C THR A 130 -14.53 -7.58 -5.04
N SER A 131 -13.39 -8.03 -4.49
CA SER A 131 -13.03 -9.44 -4.41
C SER A 131 -12.15 -9.68 -3.18
N ASP A 132 -12.38 -10.81 -2.52
CA ASP A 132 -11.62 -11.33 -1.39
C ASP A 132 -11.51 -12.84 -1.58
N ASN A 133 -10.32 -13.31 -1.96
CA ASN A 133 -10.09 -14.70 -2.34
C ASN A 133 -8.92 -15.30 -1.58
N ILE A 134 -9.12 -16.52 -1.12
CA ILE A 134 -8.08 -17.36 -0.55
C ILE A 134 -7.84 -18.52 -1.50
N GLY A 135 -6.59 -18.76 -1.84
CA GLY A 135 -6.19 -19.85 -2.73
C GLY A 135 -4.88 -20.48 -2.29
N GLU A 136 -4.45 -21.48 -3.05
CA GLU A 136 -3.17 -22.14 -2.85
C GLU A 136 -2.26 -21.84 -4.05
N VAL A 137 -1.15 -21.14 -3.82
CA VAL A 137 -0.11 -20.93 -4.84
C VAL A 137 1.23 -20.81 -4.11
N GLY A 138 2.17 -21.68 -4.47
CA GLY A 138 3.51 -21.68 -3.87
C GLY A 138 4.44 -20.60 -4.45
N ILE A 139 4.25 -19.33 -4.08
CA ILE A 139 5.14 -18.24 -4.51
C ILE A 139 6.13 -17.78 -3.42
N GLY A 140 6.18 -18.48 -2.29
CA GLY A 140 6.99 -18.10 -1.13
C GLY A 140 6.30 -17.05 -0.26
N ASP A 141 6.93 -16.72 0.87
CA ASP A 141 6.39 -15.74 1.82
C ASP A 141 6.65 -14.31 1.35
N GLY A 142 5.68 -13.43 1.57
CA GLY A 142 5.80 -12.01 1.25
C GLY A 142 4.47 -11.34 0.94
N ASN A 143 4.57 -10.08 0.51
CA ASN A 143 3.39 -9.30 0.16
C ASN A 143 3.62 -8.59 -1.17
N MET A 144 2.54 -8.45 -1.94
CA MET A 144 2.56 -7.69 -3.19
C MET A 144 1.39 -6.71 -3.19
N VAL A 145 1.70 -5.45 -3.44
CA VAL A 145 0.72 -4.37 -3.61
C VAL A 145 0.76 -3.91 -5.05
N ILE A 146 -0.39 -3.88 -5.70
CA ILE A 146 -0.57 -3.40 -7.07
C ILE A 146 -1.55 -2.23 -7.02
N MET A 147 -1.15 -1.10 -7.60
CA MET A 147 -1.87 0.17 -7.52
C MET A 147 -2.03 0.79 -8.91
N GLU A 148 -3.24 1.14 -9.26
CA GLU A 148 -3.55 2.05 -10.36
C GLU A 148 -4.01 3.37 -9.72
N PRO A 149 -3.20 4.44 -9.72
CA PRO A 149 -3.54 5.71 -9.10
C PRO A 149 -4.82 6.32 -9.68
N MET A 150 -5.58 7.07 -8.88
CA MET A 150 -6.81 7.73 -9.35
C MET A 150 -6.55 8.88 -10.34
N ILE A 151 -5.34 9.40 -10.36
CA ILE A 151 -4.86 10.39 -11.32
C ILE A 151 -3.94 9.65 -12.28
N GLU A 152 -4.05 9.93 -13.57
CA GLU A 152 -3.19 9.29 -14.56
C GLU A 152 -1.73 9.60 -14.26
N ALA A 153 -0.97 8.53 -14.05
CA ALA A 153 0.46 8.61 -13.77
C ALA A 153 1.30 8.87 -15.05
N SER A 154 0.63 9.16 -16.18
CA SER A 154 1.26 9.36 -17.48
C SER A 154 2.27 10.52 -17.55
N GLY A 155 2.30 11.39 -16.55
CA GLY A 155 3.30 12.44 -16.40
C GLY A 155 4.34 12.17 -15.31
N THR A 156 4.30 11.02 -14.64
CA THR A 156 5.27 10.71 -13.58
C THR A 156 6.63 10.42 -14.21
N ASP A 157 7.61 11.23 -13.86
CA ASP A 157 8.98 11.01 -14.26
C ASP A 157 9.55 9.78 -13.53
N THR A 158 9.91 8.76 -14.31
CA THR A 158 10.54 7.54 -13.79
C THR A 158 11.88 7.81 -13.12
N THR A 159 12.56 8.91 -13.49
CA THR A 159 13.78 9.38 -12.86
C THR A 159 13.52 9.74 -11.40
N MET A 160 12.44 10.47 -11.12
CA MET A 160 12.07 10.84 -9.75
C MET A 160 11.76 9.61 -8.87
N ILE A 161 11.15 8.57 -9.46
CA ILE A 161 10.94 7.30 -8.74
C ILE A 161 12.30 6.67 -8.42
N GLY A 162 13.23 6.64 -9.37
CA GLY A 162 14.60 6.13 -9.19
C GLY A 162 15.33 6.86 -8.07
N GLU A 163 15.38 8.17 -8.11
CA GLU A 163 15.99 9.03 -7.08
C GLU A 163 15.38 8.80 -5.69
N MET A 164 14.05 8.67 -5.62
CA MET A 164 13.38 8.34 -4.36
C MET A 164 13.81 6.98 -3.82
N MET A 165 13.96 5.96 -4.70
CA MET A 165 14.44 4.64 -4.28
C MET A 165 15.86 4.69 -3.72
N GLU A 166 16.73 5.48 -4.34
CA GLU A 166 18.12 5.70 -3.87
C GLU A 166 18.12 6.36 -2.48
N LEU A 167 17.35 7.42 -2.27
CA LEU A 167 17.24 8.08 -0.97
C LEU A 167 16.70 7.15 0.12
N ILE A 168 15.72 6.30 -0.20
CA ILE A 168 15.21 5.30 0.75
C ILE A 168 16.29 4.25 1.04
N GLN A 169 17.03 3.80 0.03
CA GLN A 169 18.13 2.84 0.17
C GLN A 169 19.24 3.39 1.05
N GLU A 170 19.62 4.65 0.89
CA GLU A 170 20.61 5.32 1.75
C GLU A 170 20.16 5.38 3.21
N ARG A 171 18.88 5.71 3.44
CA ARG A 171 18.30 5.81 4.78
C ARG A 171 18.14 4.45 5.47
N PHE A 172 17.93 3.39 4.70
CA PHE A 172 17.70 2.03 5.18
C PHE A 172 18.68 1.04 4.50
N PRO A 173 19.99 1.10 4.82
CA PRO A 173 21.01 0.31 4.13
C PRO A 173 20.85 -1.22 4.32
N GLN A 174 20.07 -1.65 5.30
CA GLN A 174 19.73 -3.06 5.53
C GLN A 174 18.68 -3.62 4.57
N VAL A 175 18.01 -2.76 3.80
CA VAL A 175 16.97 -3.14 2.84
C VAL A 175 17.55 -3.03 1.43
N THR A 176 17.39 -4.06 0.61
CA THR A 176 17.73 -4.00 -0.82
C THR A 176 16.49 -3.61 -1.61
N ILE A 177 16.54 -2.45 -2.27
CA ILE A 177 15.45 -1.99 -3.14
C ILE A 177 15.88 -2.13 -4.60
N THR A 178 15.04 -2.75 -5.42
CA THR A 178 15.24 -2.82 -6.87
C THR A 178 14.07 -2.15 -7.59
N PHE A 179 14.37 -1.23 -8.50
CA PHE A 179 13.37 -0.56 -9.32
C PHE A 179 13.50 -1.01 -10.78
N ARG A 180 12.37 -1.25 -11.43
CA ARG A 180 12.29 -1.59 -12.86
C ARG A 180 11.15 -0.84 -13.53
N THR A 181 11.44 -0.17 -14.60
CA THR A 181 10.42 0.29 -15.55
C THR A 181 10.07 -0.86 -16.49
N ARG A 182 8.79 -1.11 -16.71
CA ARG A 182 8.32 -1.95 -17.79
C ARG A 182 7.92 -1.02 -18.94
N VAL A 183 8.68 -1.05 -20.00
CA VAL A 183 8.36 -0.37 -21.25
C VAL A 183 7.34 -1.22 -22.03
#